data_f6afaab072c7508c4e0dfdfbf102ef2e
#
_entry.id   f6afaab072c7508c4e0dfdfbf102ef2e
#
_cell.length_a   1.000
_cell.length_b   1.000
_cell.length_c   1.000
_cell.angle_alpha   90.00
_cell.angle_beta   90.00
_cell.angle_gamma   90.00
#
_symmetry.space_group_name_H-M   'P 1'
#
loop_
_entity.id
_entity.type
_entity.pdbx_description
1 polymer ?
#
loop_
_entity_poly.entity_id
_entity_poly.type
_entity_poly.pdbx_seq_one_letter_code
_entity_poly.pdbx_strand_id
1 'polypeptide(L)'
;MGRIPENELERLKQDISLERLVEAVGIPLKRHGQDLIGLCPFHDDHEPSLVITPSKNLWHCLGACQTGGTVIDWVMKMEGVSFRHAVELLREGVPAVATNRAPVKQGTVRKLPPPVTLAGEDSELLKQVIDYYHEGLQDSPEALAYLDKRGIANSDAIDHFKIGFANRTLGYRLPAMNRKA
;
A
#
# COMPACT_ATOMS: atom_id res chain seq x y z
N MET A 1 -14.09 -16.08 -6.35
CA MET A 1 -12.85 -15.36 -6.68
C MET A 1 -11.71 -16.36 -6.66
N GLY A 2 -10.98 -16.51 -7.79
CA GLY A 2 -9.87 -17.44 -7.88
C GLY A 2 -8.69 -16.99 -6.98
N ARG A 3 -8.03 -17.94 -6.34
CA ARG A 3 -6.77 -17.72 -5.65
C ARG A 3 -5.70 -17.43 -6.71
N ILE A 4 -4.89 -16.40 -6.51
CA ILE A 4 -3.75 -16.13 -7.38
C ILE A 4 -2.77 -17.29 -7.24
N PRO A 5 -2.32 -17.93 -8.34
CA PRO A 5 -1.40 -19.03 -8.27
C PRO A 5 -0.05 -18.62 -7.65
N GLU A 6 0.52 -19.48 -6.83
CA GLU A 6 1.76 -19.20 -6.10
C GLU A 6 2.98 -19.03 -7.05
N ASN A 7 3.02 -19.84 -8.11
CA ASN A 7 4.03 -19.72 -9.15
C ASN A 7 4.04 -18.35 -9.84
N GLU A 8 2.88 -17.73 -9.97
CA GLU A 8 2.74 -16.40 -10.55
C GLU A 8 3.24 -15.33 -9.59
N LEU A 9 2.94 -15.45 -8.29
CA LEU A 9 3.45 -14.55 -7.27
C LEU A 9 4.97 -14.59 -7.18
N GLU A 10 5.55 -15.79 -7.21
CA GLU A 10 7.01 -15.97 -7.22
C GLU A 10 7.65 -15.36 -8.47
N ARG A 11 7.02 -15.53 -9.63
CA ARG A 11 7.48 -14.94 -10.88
C ARG A 11 7.47 -13.40 -10.81
N LEU A 12 6.39 -12.78 -10.34
CA LEU A 12 6.33 -11.33 -10.16
C LEU A 12 7.40 -10.80 -9.20
N LYS A 13 7.65 -11.52 -8.09
CA LYS A 13 8.69 -11.17 -7.13
C LYS A 13 10.10 -11.27 -7.71
N GLN A 14 10.33 -12.13 -8.71
CA GLN A 14 11.64 -12.33 -9.34
C GLN A 14 11.85 -11.41 -10.55
N ASP A 15 10.83 -11.25 -11.39
CA ASP A 15 10.93 -10.53 -12.66
C ASP A 15 10.94 -9.00 -12.47
N ILE A 16 10.32 -8.51 -11.40
CA ILE A 16 10.19 -7.07 -11.16
C ILE A 16 11.24 -6.60 -10.15
N SER A 17 12.16 -5.77 -10.61
CA SER A 17 13.20 -5.20 -9.75
C SER A 17 12.64 -4.13 -8.82
N LEU A 18 12.76 -4.36 -7.53
CA LEU A 18 12.38 -3.40 -6.50
C LEU A 18 13.24 -2.13 -6.54
N GLU A 19 14.55 -2.27 -6.84
CA GLU A 19 15.46 -1.15 -7.02
C GLU A 19 14.91 -0.17 -8.07
N ARG A 20 14.53 -0.69 -9.26
CA ARG A 20 13.95 0.13 -10.33
C ARG A 20 12.62 0.77 -9.95
N LEU A 21 11.79 0.07 -9.19
CA LEU A 21 10.53 0.65 -8.71
C LEU A 21 10.77 1.82 -7.76
N VAL A 22 11.73 1.69 -6.86
CA VAL A 22 12.08 2.73 -5.89
C VAL A 22 12.71 3.94 -6.57
N GLU A 23 13.59 3.71 -7.55
CA GLU A 23 14.17 4.78 -8.36
C GLU A 23 13.11 5.50 -9.21
N ALA A 24 12.16 4.76 -9.79
CA ALA A 24 11.05 5.33 -10.57
C ALA A 24 10.15 6.27 -9.73
N VAL A 25 10.06 6.04 -8.43
CA VAL A 25 9.39 6.95 -7.47
C VAL A 25 10.21 8.23 -7.20
N GLY A 26 11.47 8.27 -7.65
CA GLY A 26 12.36 9.40 -7.43
C GLY A 26 13.09 9.37 -6.08
N ILE A 27 13.18 8.21 -5.44
CA ILE A 27 13.95 8.03 -4.21
C ILE A 27 15.40 7.74 -4.58
N PRO A 28 16.34 8.64 -4.23
CA PRO A 28 17.74 8.40 -4.50
C PRO A 28 18.29 7.28 -3.63
N LEU A 29 18.85 6.26 -4.26
CA LEU A 29 19.48 5.14 -3.58
C LEU A 29 21.00 5.28 -3.60
N LYS A 30 21.65 5.01 -2.47
CA LYS A 30 23.11 4.97 -2.34
C LYS A 30 23.56 3.56 -2.01
N ARG A 31 24.64 3.11 -2.62
CA ARG A 31 25.19 1.78 -2.35
C ARG A 31 25.85 1.75 -0.99
N HIS A 32 25.52 0.73 -0.21
CA HIS A 32 26.13 0.44 1.09
C HIS A 32 26.45 -1.07 1.18
N GLY A 33 27.66 -1.43 0.81
CA GLY A 33 28.04 -2.84 0.69
C GLY A 33 27.29 -3.55 -0.45
N GLN A 34 26.52 -4.56 -0.11
CA GLN A 34 25.69 -5.31 -1.05
C GLN A 34 24.26 -4.78 -1.14
N ASP A 35 23.88 -3.88 -0.25
CA ASP A 35 22.56 -3.29 -0.15
C ASP A 35 22.55 -1.86 -0.72
N LEU A 36 21.36 -1.35 -0.93
CA LEU A 36 21.08 0.04 -1.30
C LEU A 36 20.34 0.70 -0.16
N ILE A 37 20.70 1.92 0.17
CA ILE A 37 20.06 2.70 1.22
C ILE A 37 19.52 4.01 0.68
N GLY A 38 18.37 4.44 1.21
CA GLY A 38 17.70 5.69 0.86
C GLY A 38 16.78 6.18 1.96
N LEU A 39 16.10 7.29 1.71
CA LEU A 39 15.09 7.80 2.62
C LEU A 39 13.81 6.98 2.47
N CYS A 40 13.17 6.64 3.59
CA CYS A 40 11.94 5.88 3.58
C CYS A 40 10.75 6.78 3.22
N PRO A 41 9.93 6.44 2.19
CA PRO A 41 8.79 7.25 1.79
C PRO A 41 7.56 7.09 2.71
N PHE A 42 7.63 6.18 3.68
CA PHE A 42 6.48 5.79 4.49
C PHE A 42 6.44 6.47 5.87
N HIS A 43 7.43 7.26 6.22
CA HIS A 43 7.46 8.10 7.41
C HIS A 43 8.32 9.35 7.13
N ASP A 44 8.29 10.31 8.03
CA ASP A 44 9.13 11.50 7.97
C ASP A 44 10.57 11.09 8.28
N ASP A 45 11.37 10.92 7.24
CA ASP A 45 12.71 10.34 7.31
C ASP A 45 13.75 11.39 6.92
N HIS A 46 14.63 11.71 7.86
CA HIS A 46 15.73 12.66 7.65
C HIS A 46 17.09 11.97 7.53
N GLU A 47 17.16 10.70 7.94
CA GLU A 47 18.34 9.87 7.83
C GLU A 47 18.01 8.60 7.04
N PRO A 48 18.87 8.16 6.09
CA PRO A 48 18.57 7.00 5.27
C PRO A 48 18.28 5.76 6.10
N SER A 49 17.03 5.31 6.10
CA SER A 49 16.56 4.16 6.86
C SER A 49 15.95 3.05 5.99
N LEU A 50 15.64 3.36 4.72
CA LEU A 50 15.21 2.37 3.75
C LEU A 50 16.40 1.56 3.27
N VAL A 51 16.38 0.26 3.49
CA VAL A 51 17.37 -0.70 3.00
C VAL A 51 16.71 -1.57 1.94
N ILE A 52 17.36 -1.70 0.78
CA ILE A 52 16.97 -2.61 -0.29
C ILE A 52 18.10 -3.61 -0.46
N THR A 53 17.75 -4.89 -0.44
CA THR A 53 18.67 -5.99 -0.71
C THR A 53 18.38 -6.53 -2.13
N PRO A 54 19.14 -6.09 -3.16
CA PRO A 54 18.85 -6.46 -4.55
C PRO A 54 18.93 -7.97 -4.80
N SER A 55 19.86 -8.67 -4.14
CA SER A 55 20.03 -10.12 -4.28
C SER A 55 18.83 -10.94 -3.85
N LYS A 56 18.02 -10.40 -2.95
CA LYS A 56 16.78 -11.04 -2.42
C LYS A 56 15.53 -10.36 -2.96
N ASN A 57 15.67 -9.24 -3.64
CA ASN A 57 14.59 -8.37 -4.08
C ASN A 57 13.62 -7.99 -2.95
N LEU A 58 14.19 -7.65 -1.78
CA LEU A 58 13.48 -7.28 -0.56
C LEU A 58 13.84 -5.87 -0.13
N TRP A 59 12.91 -5.23 0.55
CA TRP A 59 13.14 -3.96 1.23
C TRP A 59 12.81 -4.05 2.71
N HIS A 60 13.45 -3.21 3.49
CA HIS A 60 13.15 -3.04 4.91
C HIS A 60 13.46 -1.61 5.35
N CYS A 61 12.59 -1.05 6.19
CA CYS A 61 12.85 0.21 6.85
C CYS A 61 13.37 -0.04 8.27
N LEU A 62 14.57 0.40 8.56
CA LEU A 62 15.18 0.35 9.89
C LEU A 62 14.77 1.52 10.78
N GLY A 63 14.09 2.53 10.21
CA GLY A 63 13.60 3.72 10.90
C GLY A 63 12.24 3.52 11.60
N ALA A 64 11.48 4.60 11.70
CA ALA A 64 10.26 4.66 12.50
C ALA A 64 9.16 3.66 12.08
N CYS A 65 9.05 3.31 10.79
CA CYS A 65 7.98 2.42 10.37
C CYS A 65 8.29 0.93 10.54
N GLN A 66 9.55 0.52 10.67
CA GLN A 66 10.01 -0.86 10.92
C GLN A 66 9.28 -1.92 10.08
N THR A 67 8.97 -1.58 8.84
CA THR A 67 8.24 -2.44 7.91
C THR A 67 9.12 -2.82 6.74
N GLY A 68 8.81 -3.95 6.13
CA GLY A 68 9.55 -4.43 4.96
C GLY A 68 8.73 -5.47 4.20
N GLY A 69 9.30 -5.99 3.13
CA GLY A 69 8.63 -7.03 2.34
C GLY A 69 9.18 -7.14 0.93
N THR A 70 8.33 -7.64 0.05
CA THR A 70 8.59 -7.86 -1.37
C THR A 70 8.17 -6.66 -2.22
N VAL A 71 8.32 -6.75 -3.51
CA VAL A 71 7.80 -5.80 -4.49
C VAL A 71 6.29 -5.59 -4.38
N ILE A 72 5.55 -6.64 -4.04
CA ILE A 72 4.08 -6.56 -3.87
C ILE A 72 3.73 -5.72 -2.64
N ASP A 73 4.43 -5.96 -1.51
CA ASP A 73 4.25 -5.19 -0.28
C ASP A 73 4.63 -3.71 -0.47
N TRP A 74 5.64 -3.45 -1.30
CA TRP A 74 6.01 -2.09 -1.69
C TRP A 74 4.86 -1.37 -2.40
N VAL A 75 4.31 -1.99 -3.47
CA VAL A 75 3.21 -1.41 -4.24
C VAL A 75 1.95 -1.23 -3.38
N MET A 76 1.59 -2.23 -2.57
CA MET A 76 0.47 -2.12 -1.62
C MET A 76 0.59 -0.88 -0.73
N LYS A 77 1.80 -0.65 -0.23
CA LYS A 77 2.06 0.45 0.72
C LYS A 77 2.16 1.81 0.04
N MET A 78 2.75 1.86 -1.16
CA MET A 78 2.88 3.09 -1.95
C MET A 78 1.55 3.58 -2.49
N GLU A 79 0.75 2.68 -3.05
CA GLU A 79 -0.51 3.00 -3.70
C GLU A 79 -1.72 2.92 -2.76
N GLY A 80 -1.54 2.33 -1.58
CA GLY A 80 -2.63 2.13 -0.62
C GLY A 80 -3.68 1.14 -1.12
N VAL A 81 -3.26 0.12 -1.90
CA VAL A 81 -4.14 -0.84 -2.56
C VAL A 81 -4.10 -2.22 -1.92
N SER A 82 -5.10 -3.05 -2.24
CA SER A 82 -5.13 -4.44 -1.79
C SER A 82 -4.03 -5.28 -2.46
N PHE A 83 -3.70 -6.43 -1.85
CA PHE A 83 -2.76 -7.39 -2.41
C PHE A 83 -3.07 -7.78 -3.86
N ARG A 84 -4.36 -8.04 -4.16
CA ARG A 84 -4.78 -8.44 -5.50
C ARG A 84 -4.59 -7.31 -6.51
N HIS A 85 -4.97 -6.10 -6.14
CA HIS A 85 -4.79 -4.93 -7.01
C HIS A 85 -3.30 -4.62 -7.23
N ALA A 86 -2.46 -4.75 -6.19
CA ALA A 86 -1.01 -4.61 -6.34
C ALA A 86 -0.44 -5.64 -7.34
N VAL A 87 -0.91 -6.89 -7.28
CA VAL A 87 -0.52 -7.92 -8.25
C VAL A 87 -0.97 -7.58 -9.67
N GLU A 88 -2.17 -7.04 -9.86
CA GLU A 88 -2.66 -6.60 -11.17
C GLU A 88 -1.84 -5.44 -11.72
N LEU A 89 -1.55 -4.43 -10.91
CA LEU A 89 -0.68 -3.31 -11.30
C LEU A 89 0.70 -3.80 -11.74
N LEU A 90 1.26 -4.77 -11.01
CA LEU A 90 2.56 -5.37 -11.37
C LEU A 90 2.51 -6.20 -12.64
N ARG A 91 1.39 -6.90 -12.94
CA ARG A 91 1.18 -7.65 -14.19
C ARG A 91 1.12 -6.74 -15.41
N GLU A 92 0.47 -5.62 -15.30
CA GLU A 92 0.32 -4.65 -16.37
C GLU A 92 1.64 -3.95 -16.71
N GLY A 93 2.70 -4.20 -15.93
CA GLY A 93 4.02 -3.61 -16.12
C GLY A 93 4.01 -2.10 -15.90
N VAL A 94 2.91 -1.57 -15.38
CA VAL A 94 2.78 -0.18 -15.00
C VAL A 94 3.30 -0.08 -13.57
N PRO A 95 4.46 0.51 -13.34
CA PRO A 95 4.65 1.12 -12.04
C PRO A 95 3.54 2.19 -11.99
N ALA A 96 2.55 2.00 -11.12
CA ALA A 96 1.49 2.97 -10.85
C ALA A 96 2.06 4.35 -10.46
N VAL A 97 3.35 4.40 -10.29
CA VAL A 97 4.22 5.53 -10.01
C VAL A 97 4.62 6.33 -11.25
N ALA A 98 4.46 5.79 -12.47
CA ALA A 98 4.86 6.49 -13.71
C ALA A 98 3.80 7.50 -14.19
N THR A 99 2.63 7.55 -13.59
CA THR A 99 1.61 8.52 -13.94
C THR A 99 1.82 9.84 -13.21
N ASN A 100 2.62 10.74 -13.82
CA ASN A 100 2.61 12.19 -13.58
C ASN A 100 2.78 12.69 -12.12
N ARG A 101 3.50 12.00 -11.25
CA ARG A 101 3.96 12.63 -10.02
C ARG A 101 5.24 13.41 -10.30
N ALA A 102 5.19 14.71 -10.03
CA ALA A 102 6.39 15.53 -9.96
C ALA A 102 7.43 14.86 -9.04
N PRO A 103 8.74 15.01 -9.33
CA PRO A 103 9.79 14.39 -8.51
C PRO A 103 9.54 14.70 -7.03
N VAL A 104 9.48 13.66 -6.22
CA VAL A 104 9.30 13.79 -4.77
C VAL A 104 10.46 14.62 -4.24
N LYS A 105 10.20 15.83 -3.81
CA LYS A 105 11.19 16.64 -3.11
C LYS A 105 11.61 15.88 -1.85
N GLN A 106 12.92 15.71 -1.65
CA GLN A 106 13.47 15.10 -0.44
C GLN A 106 12.77 15.69 0.79
N GLY A 107 12.20 14.82 1.63
CA GLY A 107 11.60 15.22 2.91
C GLY A 107 10.10 15.51 2.92
N THR A 108 9.37 15.41 1.79
CA THR A 108 7.90 15.53 1.81
C THR A 108 7.23 14.18 1.67
N VAL A 109 7.17 13.45 2.78
CA VAL A 109 6.18 12.39 2.93
C VAL A 109 4.81 13.05 2.80
N ARG A 110 4.05 12.69 1.77
CA ARG A 110 2.66 13.05 1.70
C ARG A 110 1.92 12.21 2.75
N LYS A 111 1.96 12.69 4.00
CA LYS A 111 1.11 12.12 5.05
C LYS A 111 -0.32 12.35 4.61
N LEU A 112 -0.93 11.34 4.01
CA LEU A 112 -2.38 11.29 4.00
C LEU A 112 -2.79 11.28 5.48
N PRO A 113 -3.70 12.16 5.90
CA PRO A 113 -4.19 12.11 7.27
C PRO A 113 -4.63 10.66 7.56
N PRO A 114 -4.36 10.14 8.78
CA PRO A 114 -4.84 8.82 9.12
C PRO A 114 -6.36 8.80 8.91
N PRO A 115 -6.90 7.76 8.27
CA PRO A 115 -8.33 7.69 7.97
C PRO A 115 -9.17 7.56 9.24
N VAL A 116 -8.51 7.34 10.38
CA VAL A 116 -9.13 7.07 11.67
C VAL A 116 -8.40 7.85 12.75
N THR A 117 -9.14 8.61 13.55
CA THR A 117 -8.61 9.32 14.73
C THR A 117 -8.73 8.41 15.94
N LEU A 118 -7.60 7.97 16.50
CA LEU A 118 -7.57 7.05 17.63
C LEU A 118 -7.98 7.69 18.98
N ALA A 119 -8.28 8.99 19.00
CA ALA A 119 -8.71 9.72 20.18
C ALA A 119 -10.24 9.90 20.14
N GLY A 120 -10.99 8.91 20.59
CA GLY A 120 -12.45 8.96 20.62
C GLY A 120 -13.04 7.74 21.33
N GLU A 121 -14.35 7.75 21.55
CA GLU A 121 -15.08 6.59 22.04
C GLU A 121 -15.05 5.47 20.97
N ASP A 122 -15.12 4.21 21.39
CA ASP A 122 -15.07 3.03 20.51
C ASP A 122 -16.11 3.06 19.40
N SER A 123 -17.29 3.65 19.68
CA SER A 123 -18.37 3.81 18.70
C SER A 123 -18.00 4.76 17.55
N GLU A 124 -17.31 5.85 17.85
CA GLU A 124 -16.86 6.81 16.85
C GLU A 124 -15.71 6.23 16.01
N LEU A 125 -14.81 5.52 16.66
CA LEU A 125 -13.74 4.79 16.00
C LEU A 125 -14.29 3.76 14.99
N LEU A 126 -15.28 2.98 15.44
CA LEU A 126 -15.94 1.98 14.57
C LEU A 126 -16.60 2.63 13.36
N LYS A 127 -17.28 3.77 13.56
CA LYS A 127 -17.90 4.52 12.47
C LYS A 127 -16.88 4.99 11.44
N GLN A 128 -15.77 5.56 11.89
CA GLN A 128 -14.67 5.99 10.98
C GLN A 128 -14.10 4.80 10.18
N VAL A 129 -13.96 3.63 10.80
CA VAL A 129 -13.52 2.41 10.12
C VAL A 129 -14.52 1.95 9.07
N ILE A 130 -15.82 1.99 9.41
CA ILE A 130 -16.90 1.62 8.48
C ILE A 130 -16.90 2.58 7.27
N ASP A 131 -16.85 3.89 7.52
CA ASP A 131 -16.83 4.90 6.46
C ASP A 131 -15.59 4.74 5.57
N TYR A 132 -14.42 4.47 6.15
CA TYR A 132 -13.20 4.19 5.38
C TYR A 132 -13.33 2.99 4.43
N TYR A 133 -13.91 1.89 4.88
CA TYR A 133 -14.12 0.72 4.03
C TYR A 133 -15.25 0.94 3.01
N HIS A 134 -16.25 1.74 3.34
CA HIS A 134 -17.33 2.12 2.43
C HIS A 134 -16.80 2.98 1.27
N GLU A 135 -16.00 4.00 1.55
CA GLU A 135 -15.30 4.79 0.54
C GLU A 135 -14.38 3.90 -0.32
N GLY A 136 -13.64 2.99 0.32
CA GLY A 136 -12.78 2.04 -0.38
C GLY A 136 -13.52 1.08 -1.32
N LEU A 137 -14.81 0.82 -1.10
CA LEU A 137 -15.64 0.06 -2.03
C LEU A 137 -15.96 0.89 -3.27
N GLN A 138 -16.33 2.16 -3.10
CA GLN A 138 -16.67 3.06 -4.21
C GLN A 138 -15.47 3.31 -5.13
N ASP A 139 -14.27 3.34 -4.57
CA ASP A 139 -13.02 3.53 -5.31
C ASP A 139 -12.46 2.23 -5.93
N SER A 140 -13.13 1.08 -5.72
CA SER A 140 -12.66 -0.22 -6.21
C SER A 140 -13.58 -0.80 -7.29
N PRO A 141 -13.25 -0.62 -8.59
CA PRO A 141 -14.04 -1.18 -9.69
C PRO A 141 -14.16 -2.71 -9.63
N GLU A 142 -13.12 -3.39 -9.14
CA GLU A 142 -13.12 -4.86 -8.94
C GLU A 142 -14.15 -5.30 -7.91
N ALA A 143 -14.22 -4.58 -6.78
CA ALA A 143 -15.18 -4.89 -5.74
C ALA A 143 -16.61 -4.61 -6.18
N LEU A 144 -16.85 -3.51 -6.89
CA LEU A 144 -18.15 -3.18 -7.47
C LEU A 144 -18.58 -4.23 -8.52
N ALA A 145 -17.71 -4.62 -9.43
CA ALA A 145 -17.99 -5.67 -10.41
C ALA A 145 -18.29 -7.03 -9.75
N TYR A 146 -17.66 -7.31 -8.60
CA TYR A 146 -17.97 -8.52 -7.83
C TYR A 146 -19.40 -8.46 -7.23
N LEU A 147 -19.79 -7.31 -6.69
CA LEU A 147 -21.15 -7.12 -6.17
C LEU A 147 -22.19 -7.22 -7.28
N ASP A 148 -21.92 -6.62 -8.45
CA ASP A 148 -22.77 -6.69 -9.63
C ASP A 148 -22.98 -8.14 -10.10
N LYS A 149 -21.88 -8.89 -10.22
CA LYS A 149 -21.93 -10.32 -10.56
C LYS A 149 -22.76 -11.16 -9.57
N ARG A 150 -22.86 -10.69 -8.32
CA ARG A 150 -23.66 -11.33 -7.27
C ARG A 150 -25.11 -10.83 -7.22
N GLY A 151 -25.48 -9.85 -8.03
CA GLY A 151 -26.81 -9.24 -8.05
C GLY A 151 -27.11 -8.37 -6.82
N ILE A 152 -26.08 -7.87 -6.14
CA ILE A 152 -26.19 -7.02 -4.94
C ILE A 152 -25.54 -5.63 -5.12
N ALA A 153 -25.42 -5.18 -6.36
CA ALA A 153 -24.84 -3.86 -6.69
C ALA A 153 -25.89 -2.74 -6.68
N ASN A 154 -26.91 -2.83 -5.83
CA ASN A 154 -27.86 -1.75 -5.64
C ASN A 154 -27.22 -0.62 -4.85
N SER A 155 -27.08 0.58 -5.45
CA SER A 155 -26.43 1.73 -4.82
C SER A 155 -27.11 2.14 -3.50
N ASP A 156 -28.44 2.17 -3.48
CA ASP A 156 -29.19 2.56 -2.29
C ASP A 156 -28.96 1.58 -1.13
N ALA A 157 -28.87 0.28 -1.44
CA ALA A 157 -28.56 -0.74 -0.44
C ALA A 157 -27.11 -0.64 0.04
N ILE A 158 -26.16 -0.39 -0.87
CA ILE A 158 -24.75 -0.20 -0.53
C ILE A 158 -24.58 0.99 0.43
N ASP A 159 -25.23 2.10 0.14
CA ASP A 159 -25.17 3.32 0.96
C ASP A 159 -25.91 3.18 2.27
N HIS A 160 -27.11 2.58 2.25
CA HIS A 160 -27.94 2.39 3.44
C HIS A 160 -27.29 1.46 4.46
N PHE A 161 -26.75 0.34 4.01
CA PHE A 161 -26.08 -0.64 4.88
C PHE A 161 -24.59 -0.38 5.09
N LYS A 162 -24.05 0.71 4.54
CA LYS A 162 -22.63 1.04 4.59
C LYS A 162 -21.74 -0.15 4.20
N ILE A 163 -22.12 -0.84 3.12
CA ILE A 163 -21.33 -1.97 2.62
C ILE A 163 -19.96 -1.45 2.22
N GLY A 164 -18.91 -2.09 2.74
CA GLY A 164 -17.54 -1.67 2.53
C GLY A 164 -16.66 -2.79 1.97
N PHE A 165 -15.50 -2.40 1.46
CA PHE A 165 -14.48 -3.32 0.96
C PHE A 165 -13.23 -3.30 1.83
N ALA A 166 -13.01 -4.38 2.59
CA ALA A 166 -11.84 -4.55 3.43
C ALA A 166 -10.60 -4.91 2.57
N ASN A 167 -9.99 -3.91 1.98
CA ASN A 167 -8.83 -4.03 1.11
C ASN A 167 -7.50 -4.29 1.85
N ARG A 168 -7.52 -4.47 3.17
CA ARG A 168 -6.37 -4.70 4.07
C ARG A 168 -5.36 -3.54 4.13
N THR A 169 -5.73 -2.35 3.65
CA THR A 169 -4.82 -1.19 3.65
C THR A 169 -4.88 -0.37 4.94
N LEU A 170 -5.94 -0.49 5.74
CA LEU A 170 -6.13 0.28 6.97
C LEU A 170 -4.92 0.17 7.90
N GLY A 171 -4.39 -1.05 8.11
CA GLY A 171 -3.24 -1.28 8.98
C GLY A 171 -1.95 -0.56 8.55
N TYR A 172 -1.80 -0.27 7.26
CA TYR A 172 -0.65 0.49 6.73
C TYR A 172 -0.81 2.00 6.89
N ARG A 173 -2.05 2.47 7.08
CA ARG A 173 -2.38 3.89 7.21
C ARG A 173 -2.53 4.34 8.66
N LEU A 174 -2.62 3.40 9.60
CA LEU A 174 -2.66 3.70 11.02
C LEU A 174 -1.28 4.10 11.54
N PRO A 175 -1.20 5.05 12.49
CA PRO A 175 0.05 5.40 13.15
C PRO A 175 0.68 4.17 13.83
N ALA A 176 2.02 4.06 13.80
CA ALA A 176 2.76 2.91 14.35
C ALA A 176 2.66 2.74 15.88
N MET A 177 1.93 3.62 16.57
CA MET A 177 1.87 3.69 18.04
C MET A 177 1.22 2.49 18.72
N ASN A 178 0.46 1.66 18.02
CA ASN A 178 -0.32 0.57 18.64
C ASN A 178 0.32 -0.82 18.54
N ARG A 179 1.61 -0.93 18.25
CA ARG A 179 2.32 -2.22 18.26
C ARG A 179 3.02 -2.55 19.59
N LYS A 180 2.77 -1.76 20.63
CA LYS A 180 3.23 -2.05 21.99
C LYS A 180 2.02 -2.38 22.86
N ALA A 181 1.52 -3.57 22.71
CA ALA A 181 0.74 -4.31 23.68
C ALA A 181 1.08 -5.79 23.54
#